data_e5aa6536055a4aad749e2e33dd1f2530
#
_entry.id   e5aa6536055a4aad749e2e33dd1f2530
#
_cell.length_a   1.000
_cell.length_b   1.000
_cell.length_c   1.000
_cell.angle_alpha   90.00
_cell.angle_beta   90.00
_cell.angle_gamma   90.00
#
_symmetry.space_group_name_H-M   'P 1'
#
loop_
_entity.id
_entity.type
_entity.pdbx_description
1 polymer ?
#
loop_
_entity_poly.entity_id
_entity_poly.type
_entity_poly.pdbx_seq_one_letter_code
_entity_poly.pdbx_strand_id
1 'polypeptide(L)'
;MNYRNTKDSFRGDGRLGFMGNSKQHIDKTPSDNYQFSASDKGFFPTVPQYSSFDEKHLSLHPWKGKAIILMDLDAFFASVEQLDHPEWRGKPVIVGGSPEKRGVVSTASYEARKYGVHSAMPSSTAARLCSDAIWTSGHFHRYREMSKQVMNILYDESPKLMQVSIDEAFLDITPTRTNTTHPVIIAHRIQNRVSKLGITCSIGLGASKSVAKIASNQNKPKGLTIVYPEQSEQFLATLPIKEMSGIGPVAEKKLRHYRIQTLGDLANADIALLHEVFGKNAQIMKDRALGIDSEVSTEHEPAKSVSNEISFSTSLTEKNDIEARIATMAHKVGRRLRQKQIEGTTLHLKIRREDLTIRTCQRKIPNLGTNELTWLPSLYDMLEEIWTPGEKLRLVGVGISGFDNEPIQTSLFDSTFLANENDAHDSHTANQLSGSKRNNNAPVQKTSALVHHAERNTKLLEANDLIAKRFGENAVRFGYELKTYADTTGSSAKNTEDYKDY
;
A
#
# COMPACT_ATOMS: atom_id res chain seq x y z
N MET A 1 -1.61 58.34 24.52
CA MET A 1 -2.84 58.67 25.22
C MET A 1 -3.41 57.37 25.74
N ASN A 2 -3.09 56.97 26.94
CA ASN A 2 -3.69 57.14 28.26
C ASN A 2 -5.21 56.93 28.28
N TYR A 3 -5.68 55.83 28.96
CA TYR A 3 -6.25 55.76 30.31
C TYR A 3 -6.79 54.31 30.49
N ARG A 4 -6.31 53.51 31.41
CA ARG A 4 -6.51 53.30 32.88
C ARG A 4 -7.87 52.74 33.28
N ASN A 5 -7.77 51.50 33.83
CA ASN A 5 -8.28 50.98 35.11
C ASN A 5 -9.60 51.47 35.69
N THR A 6 -10.45 50.54 36.12
CA THR A 6 -10.91 50.50 37.52
C THR A 6 -11.33 49.10 37.94
N LYS A 7 -10.79 48.64 39.08
CA LYS A 7 -11.31 47.62 40.00
C LYS A 7 -12.51 48.22 40.75
N ASP A 8 -13.48 47.42 41.14
CA ASP A 8 -13.98 47.47 42.50
C ASP A 8 -14.71 46.17 42.91
N SER A 9 -14.41 45.80 44.11
CA SER A 9 -14.85 44.74 44.97
C SER A 9 -16.25 44.94 45.54
N PHE A 10 -16.99 43.85 45.80
CA PHE A 10 -17.86 43.76 46.99
C PHE A 10 -17.93 42.35 47.54
N ARG A 11 -17.62 42.24 48.83
CA ARG A 11 -17.83 41.11 49.74
C ARG A 11 -19.29 41.05 50.18
N GLY A 12 -19.78 39.81 50.43
CA GLY A 12 -21.01 39.60 51.18
C GLY A 12 -21.22 38.14 51.57
N ASP A 13 -21.04 37.86 52.84
CA ASP A 13 -21.21 36.60 53.57
C ASP A 13 -22.62 36.00 53.49
N GLY A 14 -22.72 34.68 53.62
CA GLY A 14 -24.00 34.02 53.95
C GLY A 14 -23.97 32.50 53.82
N ARG A 15 -23.77 31.81 54.93
CA ARG A 15 -23.75 30.35 55.15
C ARG A 15 -25.08 29.68 54.84
N LEU A 16 -24.96 28.39 54.52
CA LEU A 16 -25.72 27.19 54.93
C LEU A 16 -26.37 26.39 53.76
N GLY A 17 -25.94 25.12 53.67
CA GLY A 17 -26.89 24.02 53.54
C GLY A 17 -26.63 22.97 52.48
N PHE A 18 -25.92 21.95 52.85
CA PHE A 18 -26.09 20.52 52.48
C PHE A 18 -26.44 20.04 51.07
N MET A 19 -25.57 19.11 50.61
CA MET A 19 -25.82 17.92 49.78
C MET A 19 -26.08 18.08 48.27
N GLY A 20 -25.21 17.42 47.51
CA GLY A 20 -25.48 17.04 46.13
C GLY A 20 -24.21 16.85 45.32
N ASN A 21 -23.56 15.71 45.44
CA ASN A 21 -22.55 15.24 44.51
C ASN A 21 -23.15 15.20 43.11
N SER A 22 -22.74 16.10 42.23
CA SER A 22 -22.88 15.93 40.78
C SER A 22 -21.52 16.05 40.15
N LYS A 23 -20.88 14.89 39.95
CA LYS A 23 -19.77 14.75 39.03
C LYS A 23 -20.27 15.17 37.64
N GLN A 24 -19.73 16.23 37.11
CA GLN A 24 -19.88 16.58 35.70
C GLN A 24 -19.29 15.46 34.87
N HIS A 25 -20.15 14.71 34.22
CA HIS A 25 -19.79 13.81 33.12
C HIS A 25 -19.33 14.68 31.95
N ILE A 26 -18.04 14.57 31.62
CA ILE A 26 -17.52 14.93 30.33
C ILE A 26 -18.11 13.90 29.36
N ASP A 27 -18.95 14.36 28.44
CA ASP A 27 -19.49 13.58 27.34
C ASP A 27 -18.33 12.95 26.54
N LYS A 28 -18.09 11.66 26.83
CA LYS A 28 -17.34 10.80 25.93
C LYS A 28 -18.29 10.42 24.81
N THR A 29 -18.02 10.90 23.60
CA THR A 29 -18.56 10.31 22.39
C THR A 29 -18.41 8.78 22.45
N PRO A 30 -19.46 8.01 22.24
CA PRO A 30 -19.37 6.56 22.22
C PRO A 30 -18.49 6.16 21.02
N SER A 31 -17.32 5.62 21.30
CA SER A 31 -16.64 4.76 20.33
C SER A 31 -17.55 3.52 20.20
N ASP A 32 -18.20 3.38 19.04
CA ASP A 32 -19.01 2.22 18.69
C ASP A 32 -18.14 0.96 18.65
N ASN A 33 -17.85 0.41 19.84
CA ASN A 33 -17.43 -0.96 20.02
C ASN A 33 -18.68 -1.84 20.00
N TYR A 34 -19.22 -2.12 18.81
CA TYR A 34 -20.10 -3.26 18.64
C TYR A 34 -19.28 -4.54 18.79
N GLN A 35 -19.13 -5.00 20.02
CA GLN A 35 -18.81 -6.40 20.28
C GLN A 35 -20.07 -7.19 19.92
N PHE A 36 -20.05 -7.89 18.80
CA PHE A 36 -21.03 -8.93 18.52
C PHE A 36 -20.94 -9.97 19.64
N SER A 37 -21.99 -10.11 20.44
CA SER A 37 -22.08 -11.23 21.36
C SER A 37 -22.16 -12.52 20.55
N ALA A 38 -21.62 -13.61 21.07
CA ALA A 38 -21.65 -14.91 20.40
C ALA A 38 -23.07 -15.44 20.11
N SER A 39 -24.11 -14.81 20.68
CA SER A 39 -25.52 -15.12 20.51
C SER A 39 -26.16 -14.50 19.26
N ASP A 40 -25.53 -13.45 18.64
CA ASP A 40 -26.08 -12.77 17.47
C ASP A 40 -25.44 -13.24 16.14
N LYS A 41 -24.54 -14.23 16.21
CA LYS A 41 -23.98 -14.86 15.01
C LYS A 41 -25.06 -15.74 14.44
N GLY A 42 -25.75 -15.25 13.39
CA GLY A 42 -26.65 -16.04 12.55
C GLY A 42 -26.00 -17.38 12.22
N PHE A 43 -26.84 -18.41 12.15
CA PHE A 43 -26.50 -19.82 11.96
C PHE A 43 -25.72 -20.06 10.65
N PHE A 44 -24.43 -19.74 10.65
CA PHE A 44 -23.50 -20.16 9.60
C PHE A 44 -22.74 -21.37 10.15
N PRO A 45 -22.76 -22.52 9.43
CA PRO A 45 -22.03 -23.69 9.88
C PRO A 45 -20.53 -23.38 9.88
N THR A 46 -20.02 -23.05 11.08
CA THR A 46 -18.58 -23.16 11.30
C THR A 46 -18.25 -24.64 11.32
N VAL A 47 -17.41 -25.07 10.36
CA VAL A 47 -16.89 -26.44 10.43
C VAL A 47 -16.13 -26.54 11.75
N PRO A 48 -16.46 -27.52 12.61
CA PRO A 48 -15.75 -27.72 13.87
C PRO A 48 -14.24 -27.82 13.59
N GLN A 49 -13.41 -27.24 14.47
CA GLN A 49 -11.96 -27.42 14.41
C GLN A 49 -11.65 -28.90 14.72
N TYR A 50 -11.60 -29.71 13.68
CA TYR A 50 -11.22 -31.10 13.83
C TYR A 50 -9.69 -31.20 13.88
N SER A 51 -9.16 -31.70 14.97
CA SER A 51 -7.75 -32.05 15.13
C SER A 51 -7.34 -33.25 14.25
N SER A 52 -8.34 -33.99 13.72
CA SER A 52 -8.17 -35.07 12.73
C SER A 52 -9.34 -35.02 11.77
N PHE A 53 -9.09 -34.54 10.55
CA PHE A 53 -10.07 -34.52 9.46
C PHE A 53 -10.01 -35.88 8.77
N ASP A 54 -10.97 -36.75 9.04
CA ASP A 54 -11.11 -38.01 8.30
C ASP A 54 -11.93 -37.79 7.05
N GLU A 55 -11.24 -37.60 5.90
CA GLU A 55 -11.85 -37.36 4.59
C GLU A 55 -12.88 -38.44 4.18
N LYS A 56 -12.79 -39.63 4.76
CA LYS A 56 -13.59 -40.79 4.37
C LYS A 56 -14.99 -40.83 4.97
N HIS A 57 -15.24 -40.08 6.03
CA HIS A 57 -16.50 -40.14 6.79
C HIS A 57 -17.28 -38.82 6.80
N LEU A 58 -16.87 -37.80 6.04
CA LEU A 58 -17.56 -36.52 6.01
C LEU A 58 -18.65 -36.52 4.93
N SER A 59 -19.91 -36.47 5.34
CA SER A 59 -21.05 -36.18 4.45
C SER A 59 -21.09 -34.67 4.18
N LEU A 60 -20.36 -34.20 3.14
CA LEU A 60 -20.37 -32.82 2.74
C LEU A 60 -21.54 -32.54 1.77
N HIS A 61 -22.21 -31.38 1.97
CA HIS A 61 -23.20 -30.90 1.02
C HIS A 61 -22.53 -30.67 -0.35
N PRO A 62 -23.11 -31.17 -1.48
CA PRO A 62 -22.49 -31.05 -2.79
C PRO A 62 -22.22 -29.58 -3.15
N TRP A 63 -20.99 -29.28 -3.59
CA TRP A 63 -20.67 -27.94 -4.05
C TRP A 63 -21.11 -27.72 -5.49
N LYS A 64 -21.94 -26.70 -5.73
CA LYS A 64 -22.47 -26.40 -7.07
C LYS A 64 -22.00 -25.00 -7.49
N GLY A 65 -21.23 -24.91 -8.60
CA GLY A 65 -20.76 -23.63 -9.14
C GLY A 65 -19.33 -23.27 -8.75
N LYS A 66 -19.00 -21.98 -8.81
CA LYS A 66 -17.66 -21.47 -8.51
C LYS A 66 -17.29 -21.69 -7.04
N ALA A 67 -16.04 -22.00 -6.80
CA ALA A 67 -15.46 -22.15 -5.47
C ALA A 67 -14.18 -21.32 -5.36
N ILE A 68 -14.29 -20.20 -4.68
CA ILE A 68 -13.20 -19.25 -4.49
C ILE A 68 -12.79 -19.23 -3.03
N ILE A 69 -11.51 -19.44 -2.77
CA ILE A 69 -10.90 -19.26 -1.46
C ILE A 69 -10.26 -17.88 -1.40
N LEU A 70 -10.39 -17.20 -0.26
CA LEU A 70 -9.40 -16.26 0.22
C LEU A 70 -8.68 -16.86 1.42
N MET A 71 -7.36 -16.98 1.32
CA MET A 71 -6.45 -17.29 2.42
C MET A 71 -5.79 -15.99 2.90
N ASP A 72 -5.79 -15.76 4.21
CA ASP A 72 -5.22 -14.58 4.87
C ASP A 72 -4.41 -15.04 6.09
N LEU A 73 -3.13 -14.69 6.18
CA LEU A 73 -2.25 -15.09 7.28
C LEU A 73 -2.56 -14.29 8.54
N ASP A 74 -2.76 -14.98 9.65
CA ASP A 74 -3.16 -14.38 10.92
C ASP A 74 -2.04 -13.56 11.56
N ALA A 75 -2.24 -12.24 11.71
CA ALA A 75 -1.26 -11.32 12.30
C ALA A 75 0.17 -11.53 11.76
N PHE A 76 0.31 -11.68 10.46
CA PHE A 76 1.42 -12.31 9.75
C PHE A 76 2.80 -11.95 10.29
N PHE A 77 3.21 -10.67 10.25
CA PHE A 77 4.56 -10.29 10.69
C PHE A 77 4.79 -10.61 12.17
N ALA A 78 3.80 -10.32 13.02
CA ALA A 78 3.91 -10.65 14.45
C ALA A 78 3.96 -12.16 14.70
N SER A 79 3.25 -12.96 13.90
CA SER A 79 3.29 -14.43 13.99
C SER A 79 4.64 -14.99 13.59
N VAL A 80 5.29 -14.43 12.56
CA VAL A 80 6.66 -14.82 12.17
C VAL A 80 7.66 -14.43 13.24
N GLU A 81 7.54 -13.23 13.82
CA GLU A 81 8.40 -12.83 14.95
C GLU A 81 8.23 -13.77 16.16
N GLN A 82 7.01 -14.15 16.51
CA GLN A 82 6.74 -15.11 17.59
C GLN A 82 7.19 -16.54 17.26
N LEU A 83 7.31 -16.89 15.96
CA LEU A 83 7.87 -18.16 15.52
C LEU A 83 9.38 -18.18 15.70
N ASP A 84 10.06 -17.13 15.25
CA ASP A 84 11.51 -17.01 15.28
C ASP A 84 12.03 -16.68 16.70
N HIS A 85 11.17 -16.13 17.58
CA HIS A 85 11.41 -15.83 18.99
C HIS A 85 10.39 -16.55 19.89
N PRO A 86 10.59 -17.84 20.20
CA PRO A 86 9.64 -18.63 20.97
C PRO A 86 9.29 -18.04 22.36
N GLU A 87 10.20 -17.28 22.96
CA GLU A 87 9.99 -16.56 24.23
C GLU A 87 9.00 -15.41 24.15
N TRP A 88 8.62 -14.98 22.92
CA TRP A 88 7.60 -13.95 22.68
C TRP A 88 6.20 -14.53 22.51
N ARG A 89 6.07 -15.85 22.42
CA ARG A 89 4.76 -16.51 22.29
C ARG A 89 3.86 -16.20 23.47
N GLY A 90 2.62 -15.85 23.16
CA GLY A 90 1.61 -15.47 24.18
C GLY A 90 1.81 -14.08 24.76
N LYS A 91 2.85 -13.33 24.35
CA LYS A 91 3.09 -11.95 24.75
C LYS A 91 2.62 -10.98 23.66
N PRO A 92 2.24 -9.74 24.02
CA PRO A 92 1.91 -8.72 23.04
C PRO A 92 3.17 -8.32 22.26
N VAL A 93 3.15 -8.53 20.95
CA VAL A 93 4.22 -8.15 20.02
C VAL A 93 3.67 -7.14 19.01
N ILE A 94 4.40 -6.05 18.81
CA ILE A 94 4.08 -5.00 17.84
C ILE A 94 5.25 -4.85 16.88
N VAL A 95 4.95 -5.08 15.59
CA VAL A 95 5.87 -4.83 14.50
C VAL A 95 5.59 -3.46 13.92
N GLY A 96 6.57 -2.56 13.89
CA GLY A 96 6.36 -1.22 13.36
C GLY A 96 7.48 -0.24 13.65
N GLY A 97 7.27 1.01 13.29
CA GLY A 97 8.19 2.10 13.59
C GLY A 97 8.20 2.49 15.06
N SER A 98 9.30 3.13 15.49
CA SER A 98 9.49 3.56 16.88
C SER A 98 8.38 4.51 17.37
N PRO A 99 7.89 4.33 18.62
CA PRO A 99 6.94 5.25 19.24
C PRO A 99 7.45 6.70 19.34
N GLU A 100 8.75 6.90 19.51
CA GLU A 100 9.40 8.22 19.66
C GLU A 100 9.58 8.94 18.32
N LYS A 101 9.58 8.19 17.20
CA LYS A 101 9.91 8.71 15.85
C LYS A 101 8.73 8.84 14.89
N ARG A 102 7.52 9.09 15.38
CA ARG A 102 6.29 9.15 14.55
C ARG A 102 6.05 7.84 13.77
N GLY A 103 6.47 6.70 14.32
CA GLY A 103 6.26 5.39 13.72
C GLY A 103 4.77 5.03 13.61
N VAL A 104 4.50 4.00 12.81
CA VAL A 104 3.17 3.42 12.60
C VAL A 104 3.27 1.92 12.83
N VAL A 105 2.24 1.34 13.45
CA VAL A 105 2.10 -0.10 13.61
C VAL A 105 1.89 -0.74 12.23
N SER A 106 2.78 -1.65 11.85
CA SER A 106 2.63 -2.48 10.66
C SER A 106 1.69 -3.65 10.95
N THR A 107 1.96 -4.39 12.04
CA THR A 107 1.14 -5.52 12.49
C THR A 107 1.23 -5.63 14.01
N ALA A 108 0.13 -6.07 14.64
CA ALA A 108 0.05 -6.36 16.06
C ALA A 108 -0.39 -7.80 16.27
N SER A 109 0.25 -8.53 17.21
CA SER A 109 -0.17 -9.87 17.59
C SER A 109 -1.58 -9.87 18.22
N TYR A 110 -2.24 -11.00 18.27
CA TYR A 110 -3.59 -11.08 18.87
C TYR A 110 -3.58 -10.71 20.34
N GLU A 111 -2.49 -10.93 21.05
CA GLU A 111 -2.30 -10.49 22.43
C GLU A 111 -2.31 -8.95 22.52
N ALA A 112 -1.60 -8.26 21.61
CA ALA A 112 -1.59 -6.80 21.56
C ALA A 112 -2.95 -6.22 21.09
N ARG A 113 -3.65 -6.90 20.18
CA ARG A 113 -5.00 -6.49 19.71
C ARG A 113 -6.05 -6.49 20.84
N LYS A 114 -5.89 -7.30 21.89
CA LYS A 114 -6.77 -7.27 23.07
C LYS A 114 -6.76 -5.93 23.81
N TYR A 115 -5.66 -5.17 23.66
CA TYR A 115 -5.52 -3.81 24.20
C TYR A 115 -6.00 -2.72 23.23
N GLY A 116 -6.61 -3.10 22.09
CA GLY A 116 -7.07 -2.17 21.06
C GLY A 116 -6.01 -1.74 20.07
N VAL A 117 -4.81 -2.35 20.07
CA VAL A 117 -3.76 -2.05 19.09
C VAL A 117 -4.12 -2.67 17.74
N HIS A 118 -3.97 -1.91 16.66
CA HIS A 118 -4.24 -2.38 15.30
C HIS A 118 -3.26 -1.80 14.27
N SER A 119 -3.20 -2.41 13.09
CA SER A 119 -2.39 -1.92 11.95
C SER A 119 -2.78 -0.48 11.57
N ALA A 120 -1.81 0.29 11.09
CA ALA A 120 -1.91 1.70 10.76
C ALA A 120 -2.14 2.66 11.96
N MET A 121 -2.21 2.16 13.21
CA MET A 121 -2.25 2.99 14.41
C MET A 121 -0.91 3.71 14.60
N PRO A 122 -0.89 5.00 15.04
CA PRO A 122 0.36 5.66 15.46
C PRO A 122 1.05 4.87 16.57
N SER A 123 2.36 4.61 16.44
CA SER A 123 3.12 3.81 17.41
C SER A 123 3.08 4.41 18.83
N SER A 124 3.08 5.73 18.95
CA SER A 124 2.91 6.43 20.25
C SER A 124 1.56 6.15 20.91
N THR A 125 0.49 5.96 20.14
CA THR A 125 -0.82 5.58 20.65
C THR A 125 -0.83 4.10 21.08
N ALA A 126 -0.25 3.23 20.24
CA ALA A 126 -0.15 1.80 20.56
C ALA A 126 0.69 1.55 21.83
N ALA A 127 1.78 2.29 22.03
CA ALA A 127 2.60 2.20 23.25
C ALA A 127 1.84 2.62 24.53
N ARG A 128 0.92 3.58 24.42
CA ARG A 128 0.06 3.96 25.56
C ARG A 128 -1.01 2.93 25.85
N LEU A 129 -1.53 2.23 24.84
CA LEU A 129 -2.56 1.21 25.00
C LEU A 129 -1.98 -0.11 25.53
N CYS A 130 -0.74 -0.43 25.13
CA CYS A 130 -0.07 -1.68 25.51
C CYS A 130 1.39 -1.37 25.88
N SER A 131 1.60 -0.93 27.14
CA SER A 131 2.92 -0.49 27.65
C SER A 131 3.95 -1.62 27.68
N ASP A 132 3.49 -2.85 27.90
CA ASP A 132 4.35 -4.02 28.08
C ASP A 132 4.60 -4.77 26.75
N ALA A 133 4.21 -4.17 25.61
CA ALA A 133 4.41 -4.78 24.32
C ALA A 133 5.89 -4.87 23.94
N ILE A 134 6.26 -5.99 23.34
CA ILE A 134 7.56 -6.18 22.69
C ILE A 134 7.50 -5.48 21.34
N TRP A 135 8.46 -4.57 21.09
CA TRP A 135 8.55 -3.82 19.84
C TRP A 135 9.68 -4.34 18.97
N THR A 136 9.38 -4.53 17.68
CA THR A 136 10.39 -4.84 16.66
C THR A 136 10.14 -4.01 15.39
N SER A 137 11.21 -3.62 14.70
CA SER A 137 11.13 -2.93 13.39
C SER A 137 10.70 -3.88 12.27
N GLY A 138 10.78 -5.18 12.51
CA GLY A 138 10.42 -6.25 11.59
C GLY A 138 11.58 -6.73 10.70
N HIS A 139 11.50 -7.99 10.29
CA HIS A 139 12.46 -8.69 9.44
C HIS A 139 11.80 -9.00 8.08
N PHE A 140 11.71 -8.02 7.18
CA PHE A 140 10.96 -8.11 5.93
C PHE A 140 11.47 -9.20 4.98
N HIS A 141 12.77 -9.50 5.00
CA HIS A 141 13.33 -10.63 4.25
C HIS A 141 12.69 -11.95 4.72
N ARG A 142 12.66 -12.17 6.02
CA ARG A 142 12.07 -13.36 6.65
C ARG A 142 10.56 -13.46 6.34
N TYR A 143 9.85 -12.35 6.31
CA TYR A 143 8.43 -12.34 5.94
C TYR A 143 8.22 -12.72 4.48
N ARG A 144 9.05 -12.23 3.56
CA ARG A 144 8.99 -12.62 2.14
C ARG A 144 9.30 -14.10 1.94
N GLU A 145 10.30 -14.62 2.63
CA GLU A 145 10.62 -16.04 2.60
C GLU A 145 9.44 -16.91 3.05
N MET A 146 8.83 -16.58 4.19
CA MET A 146 7.66 -17.29 4.70
C MET A 146 6.45 -17.16 3.75
N SER A 147 6.19 -15.96 3.24
CA SER A 147 5.15 -15.72 2.24
C SER A 147 5.35 -16.62 1.01
N LYS A 148 6.58 -16.71 0.47
CA LYS A 148 6.88 -17.55 -0.68
C LYS A 148 6.57 -19.03 -0.41
N GLN A 149 6.90 -19.53 0.79
CA GLN A 149 6.59 -20.91 1.18
C GLN A 149 5.07 -21.13 1.21
N VAL A 150 4.31 -20.17 1.75
CA VAL A 150 2.84 -20.22 1.79
C VAL A 150 2.25 -20.16 0.37
N MET A 151 2.72 -19.23 -0.48
CA MET A 151 2.24 -19.13 -1.86
C MET A 151 2.50 -20.39 -2.67
N ASN A 152 3.63 -21.08 -2.45
CA ASN A 152 3.89 -22.38 -3.05
C ASN A 152 2.87 -23.45 -2.60
N ILE A 153 2.49 -23.47 -1.31
CA ILE A 153 1.42 -24.37 -0.83
C ILE A 153 0.12 -24.11 -1.57
N LEU A 154 -0.25 -22.83 -1.80
CA LEU A 154 -1.46 -22.46 -2.51
C LEU A 154 -1.39 -22.85 -3.99
N TYR A 155 -0.24 -22.62 -4.62
CA TYR A 155 -0.02 -22.97 -6.02
C TYR A 155 -0.11 -24.47 -6.30
N ASP A 156 0.31 -25.31 -5.34
CA ASP A 156 0.14 -26.79 -5.44
C ASP A 156 -1.35 -27.21 -5.49
N GLU A 157 -2.24 -26.41 -4.87
CA GLU A 157 -3.68 -26.72 -4.84
C GLU A 157 -4.43 -26.19 -6.09
N SER A 158 -4.00 -25.06 -6.65
CA SER A 158 -4.57 -24.51 -7.87
C SER A 158 -3.59 -23.57 -8.58
N PRO A 159 -3.43 -23.72 -9.92
CA PRO A 159 -2.67 -22.76 -10.71
C PRO A 159 -3.37 -21.40 -10.87
N LYS A 160 -4.69 -21.35 -10.59
CA LYS A 160 -5.46 -20.10 -10.61
C LYS A 160 -5.34 -19.39 -9.27
N LEU A 161 -4.15 -18.82 -9.04
CA LEU A 161 -3.77 -18.07 -7.86
C LEU A 161 -3.62 -16.59 -8.19
N MET A 162 -4.30 -15.72 -7.45
CA MET A 162 -4.12 -14.27 -7.49
C MET A 162 -3.59 -13.79 -6.14
N GLN A 163 -2.28 -13.56 -6.06
CA GLN A 163 -1.67 -12.96 -4.88
C GLN A 163 -2.05 -11.48 -4.79
N VAL A 164 -2.69 -11.07 -3.69
CA VAL A 164 -3.13 -9.70 -3.43
C VAL A 164 -2.09 -8.92 -2.63
N SER A 165 -1.47 -9.60 -1.67
CA SER A 165 -0.44 -9.04 -0.80
C SER A 165 0.60 -10.10 -0.42
N ILE A 166 1.50 -9.74 0.48
CA ILE A 166 2.49 -10.68 1.05
C ILE A 166 1.84 -11.77 1.94
N ASP A 167 0.62 -11.52 2.45
CA ASP A 167 -0.09 -12.35 3.42
C ASP A 167 -1.48 -12.80 2.96
N GLU A 168 -1.91 -12.40 1.75
CA GLU A 168 -3.26 -12.65 1.26
C GLU A 168 -3.27 -13.10 -0.22
N ALA A 169 -4.05 -14.13 -0.53
CA ALA A 169 -4.23 -14.61 -1.89
C ALA A 169 -5.62 -15.22 -2.13
N PHE A 170 -6.16 -15.01 -3.33
CA PHE A 170 -7.33 -15.71 -3.84
C PHE A 170 -6.92 -16.93 -4.65
N LEU A 171 -7.69 -18.02 -4.51
CA LEU A 171 -7.59 -19.22 -5.33
C LEU A 171 -8.95 -19.57 -5.93
N ASP A 172 -8.97 -19.92 -7.19
CA ASP A 172 -10.11 -20.61 -7.81
C ASP A 172 -9.87 -22.11 -7.71
N ILE A 173 -10.64 -22.77 -6.87
CA ILE A 173 -10.62 -24.22 -6.62
C ILE A 173 -11.91 -24.89 -7.07
N THR A 174 -12.59 -24.26 -8.02
CA THR A 174 -13.82 -24.79 -8.60
C THR A 174 -13.60 -26.21 -9.08
N PRO A 175 -14.43 -27.19 -8.65
CA PRO A 175 -14.30 -28.57 -9.10
C PRO A 175 -14.35 -28.68 -10.63
N THR A 176 -13.46 -29.51 -11.18
CA THR A 176 -13.32 -29.76 -12.61
C THR A 176 -13.47 -31.24 -12.88
N ARG A 177 -13.47 -31.64 -14.15
CA ARG A 177 -13.48 -33.06 -14.53
C ARG A 177 -12.24 -33.81 -14.06
N THR A 178 -11.10 -33.13 -13.92
CA THR A 178 -9.80 -33.70 -13.53
C THR A 178 -9.51 -33.53 -12.03
N ASN A 179 -10.13 -32.54 -11.38
CA ASN A 179 -10.02 -32.35 -9.94
C ASN A 179 -11.44 -32.28 -9.34
N THR A 180 -11.88 -33.39 -8.79
CA THR A 180 -13.20 -33.55 -8.18
C THR A 180 -13.16 -33.40 -6.66
N THR A 181 -11.99 -33.03 -6.08
CA THR A 181 -11.84 -32.84 -4.65
C THR A 181 -12.80 -31.76 -4.17
N HIS A 182 -13.54 -32.04 -3.11
CA HIS A 182 -14.50 -31.08 -2.56
C HIS A 182 -13.78 -29.83 -2.04
N PRO A 183 -14.27 -28.61 -2.33
CA PRO A 183 -13.62 -27.34 -1.97
C PRO A 183 -13.30 -27.20 -0.47
N VAL A 184 -14.18 -27.70 0.40
CA VAL A 184 -13.96 -27.69 1.86
C VAL A 184 -12.72 -28.52 2.25
N ILE A 185 -12.48 -29.64 1.59
CA ILE A 185 -11.30 -30.49 1.84
C ILE A 185 -10.03 -29.74 1.44
N ILE A 186 -10.03 -29.07 0.29
CA ILE A 186 -8.89 -28.27 -0.17
C ILE A 186 -8.60 -27.13 0.83
N ALA A 187 -9.62 -26.40 1.26
CA ALA A 187 -9.47 -25.31 2.23
C ALA A 187 -8.83 -25.81 3.54
N HIS A 188 -9.32 -26.93 4.06
CA HIS A 188 -8.78 -27.53 5.28
C HIS A 188 -7.34 -28.03 5.09
N ARG A 189 -7.03 -28.63 3.94
CA ARG A 189 -5.67 -29.09 3.60
C ARG A 189 -4.68 -27.92 3.53
N ILE A 190 -5.07 -26.77 2.92
CA ILE A 190 -4.28 -25.55 2.91
C ILE A 190 -3.99 -25.11 4.35
N GLN A 191 -5.01 -24.98 5.19
CA GLN A 191 -4.87 -24.53 6.58
C GLN A 191 -3.93 -25.44 7.38
N ASN A 192 -4.04 -26.75 7.21
CA ASN A 192 -3.16 -27.71 7.84
C ASN A 192 -1.71 -27.64 7.34
N ARG A 193 -1.50 -27.42 6.02
CA ARG A 193 -0.15 -27.26 5.46
C ARG A 193 0.52 -25.98 5.95
N VAL A 194 -0.22 -24.85 5.99
CA VAL A 194 0.28 -23.57 6.54
C VAL A 194 0.62 -23.72 8.02
N SER A 195 -0.21 -24.40 8.81
CA SER A 195 0.06 -24.61 10.25
C SER A 195 1.35 -25.40 10.53
N LYS A 196 1.76 -26.30 9.62
CA LYS A 196 3.03 -27.01 9.71
C LYS A 196 4.25 -26.10 9.54
N LEU A 197 4.10 -24.92 8.95
CA LEU A 197 5.15 -23.89 8.90
C LEU A 197 5.31 -23.14 10.22
N GLY A 198 4.43 -23.39 11.21
CA GLY A 198 4.46 -22.75 12.53
C GLY A 198 3.67 -21.45 12.63
N ILE A 199 2.97 -21.03 11.56
CA ILE A 199 2.05 -19.87 11.52
C ILE A 199 0.64 -20.34 11.21
N THR A 200 -0.33 -19.41 11.29
CA THR A 200 -1.73 -19.75 11.04
C THR A 200 -2.34 -18.87 9.97
N CYS A 201 -3.40 -19.34 9.34
CA CYS A 201 -4.20 -18.57 8.41
C CYS A 201 -5.69 -18.73 8.68
N SER A 202 -6.45 -17.72 8.30
CA SER A 202 -7.90 -17.75 8.23
C SER A 202 -8.34 -17.85 6.78
N ILE A 203 -9.35 -18.67 6.51
CA ILE A 203 -9.82 -18.97 5.17
C ILE A 203 -11.30 -18.66 5.07
N GLY A 204 -11.68 -17.90 4.04
CA GLY A 204 -13.05 -17.78 3.57
C GLY A 204 -13.22 -18.54 2.26
N LEU A 205 -14.24 -19.37 2.18
CA LEU A 205 -14.62 -20.12 0.99
C LEU A 205 -16.03 -19.67 0.55
N GLY A 206 -16.17 -19.27 -0.70
CA GLY A 206 -17.45 -18.79 -1.25
C GLY A 206 -17.52 -18.87 -2.76
N ALA A 207 -18.64 -18.40 -3.33
CA ALA A 207 -18.86 -18.41 -4.77
C ALA A 207 -18.12 -17.29 -5.54
N SER A 208 -17.61 -16.28 -4.83
CA SER A 208 -16.92 -15.12 -5.43
C SER A 208 -15.83 -14.58 -4.51
N LYS A 209 -14.98 -13.70 -5.05
CA LYS A 209 -13.92 -13.04 -4.27
C LYS A 209 -14.48 -12.22 -3.12
N SER A 210 -15.56 -11.48 -3.34
CA SER A 210 -16.19 -10.64 -2.30
C SER A 210 -16.73 -11.49 -1.15
N VAL A 211 -17.44 -12.59 -1.47
CA VAL A 211 -17.93 -13.54 -0.45
C VAL A 211 -16.77 -14.16 0.32
N ALA A 212 -15.75 -14.68 -0.38
CA ALA A 212 -14.59 -15.31 0.24
C ALA A 212 -13.83 -14.34 1.17
N LYS A 213 -13.65 -13.06 0.76
CA LYS A 213 -12.96 -12.07 1.57
C LYS A 213 -13.72 -11.71 2.84
N ILE A 214 -15.02 -11.49 2.72
CA ILE A 214 -15.85 -11.20 3.89
C ILE A 214 -15.88 -12.40 4.83
N ALA A 215 -16.05 -13.61 4.27
CA ALA A 215 -16.07 -14.86 5.04
C ALA A 215 -14.75 -15.08 5.81
N SER A 216 -13.59 -14.79 5.22
CA SER A 216 -12.29 -14.98 5.89
C SER A 216 -12.13 -14.16 7.17
N ASN A 217 -12.84 -13.03 7.27
CA ASN A 217 -12.76 -12.14 8.44
C ASN A 217 -13.68 -12.56 9.60
N GLN A 218 -14.70 -13.42 9.35
CA GLN A 218 -15.74 -13.72 10.34
C GLN A 218 -15.23 -14.47 11.58
N ASN A 219 -14.23 -15.34 11.39
CA ASN A 219 -13.76 -16.24 12.45
C ASN A 219 -12.24 -16.16 12.67
N LYS A 220 -11.60 -14.99 12.48
CA LYS A 220 -10.17 -14.81 12.81
C LYS A 220 -9.91 -14.91 14.30
N PRO A 221 -8.78 -15.51 14.75
CA PRO A 221 -7.76 -16.23 13.98
C PRO A 221 -8.10 -17.72 13.76
N LYS A 222 -7.38 -18.37 12.85
CA LYS A 222 -7.46 -19.81 12.52
C LYS A 222 -8.86 -20.24 12.05
N GLY A 223 -9.66 -19.29 11.57
CA GLY A 223 -11.01 -19.56 11.13
C GLY A 223 -11.08 -20.19 9.76
N LEU A 224 -12.08 -21.06 9.56
CA LEU A 224 -12.53 -21.52 8.26
C LEU A 224 -14.02 -21.22 8.16
N THR A 225 -14.38 -20.26 7.31
CA THR A 225 -15.78 -19.87 7.10
C THR A 225 -16.20 -20.28 5.69
N ILE A 226 -17.23 -21.09 5.62
CA ILE A 226 -17.74 -21.67 4.37
C ILE A 226 -19.09 -21.06 4.08
N VAL A 227 -19.23 -20.49 2.89
CA VAL A 227 -20.48 -19.94 2.36
C VAL A 227 -20.78 -20.65 1.05
N TYR A 228 -21.73 -21.57 1.07
CA TYR A 228 -22.15 -22.26 -0.15
C TYR A 228 -22.74 -21.27 -1.18
N PRO A 229 -22.61 -21.54 -2.47
CA PRO A 229 -23.07 -20.61 -3.52
C PRO A 229 -24.50 -20.11 -3.32
N GLU A 230 -25.42 -21.00 -2.95
CA GLU A 230 -26.83 -20.69 -2.69
C GLU A 230 -27.07 -19.85 -1.44
N GLN A 231 -26.11 -19.74 -0.55
CA GLN A 231 -26.17 -18.95 0.69
C GLN A 231 -25.55 -17.56 0.55
N SER A 232 -24.91 -17.26 -0.58
CA SER A 232 -24.07 -16.06 -0.75
C SER A 232 -24.83 -14.76 -0.53
N GLU A 233 -26.01 -14.63 -1.15
CA GLU A 233 -26.86 -13.44 -1.02
C GLU A 233 -27.36 -13.25 0.41
N GLN A 234 -27.89 -14.32 1.02
CA GLN A 234 -28.37 -14.27 2.41
C GLN A 234 -27.23 -13.93 3.40
N PHE A 235 -26.03 -14.50 3.18
CA PHE A 235 -24.84 -14.20 4.00
C PHE A 235 -24.47 -12.74 3.93
N LEU A 236 -24.43 -12.14 2.72
CA LEU A 236 -24.05 -10.75 2.53
C LEU A 236 -25.13 -9.79 3.04
N ALA A 237 -26.40 -10.07 2.77
CA ALA A 237 -27.50 -9.12 2.97
C ALA A 237 -27.57 -8.52 4.38
N THR A 238 -27.24 -9.29 5.40
CA THR A 238 -27.29 -8.87 6.81
C THR A 238 -26.04 -8.11 7.30
N LEU A 239 -24.95 -8.13 6.52
CA LEU A 239 -23.67 -7.57 6.96
C LEU A 239 -23.61 -6.05 6.73
N PRO A 240 -22.92 -5.31 7.61
CA PRO A 240 -22.70 -3.88 7.45
C PRO A 240 -21.94 -3.56 6.16
N ILE A 241 -22.24 -2.45 5.51
CA ILE A 241 -21.58 -2.01 4.25
C ILE A 241 -20.06 -1.89 4.39
N LYS A 242 -19.53 -1.56 5.58
CA LYS A 242 -18.09 -1.43 5.84
C LYS A 242 -17.29 -2.74 5.63
N GLU A 243 -17.97 -3.89 5.65
CA GLU A 243 -17.33 -5.19 5.41
C GLU A 243 -16.92 -5.39 3.95
N MET A 244 -17.52 -4.63 3.02
CA MET A 244 -17.19 -4.68 1.60
C MET A 244 -15.91 -3.91 1.29
N SER A 245 -14.93 -4.61 0.71
CA SER A 245 -13.70 -3.98 0.20
C SER A 245 -14.01 -2.88 -0.82
N GLY A 246 -13.44 -1.69 -0.61
CA GLY A 246 -13.71 -0.50 -1.42
C GLY A 246 -14.69 0.48 -0.76
N ILE A 247 -15.34 0.11 0.34
CA ILE A 247 -16.16 1.03 1.14
C ILE A 247 -15.34 1.50 2.34
N GLY A 248 -14.66 2.64 2.18
CA GLY A 248 -13.97 3.31 3.28
C GLY A 248 -14.89 4.31 4.02
N PRO A 249 -14.39 4.96 5.09
CA PRO A 249 -15.22 5.85 5.94
C PRO A 249 -15.96 6.95 5.18
N VAL A 250 -15.39 7.48 4.09
CA VAL A 250 -16.01 8.53 3.28
C VAL A 250 -17.22 7.96 2.51
N ALA A 251 -17.05 6.82 1.85
CA ALA A 251 -18.14 6.16 1.11
C ALA A 251 -19.22 5.67 2.09
N GLU A 252 -18.82 5.07 3.21
CA GLU A 252 -19.75 4.63 4.27
C GLU A 252 -20.61 5.79 4.77
N LYS A 253 -20.00 6.95 5.07
CA LYS A 253 -20.76 8.13 5.52
C LYS A 253 -21.78 8.59 4.48
N LYS A 254 -21.43 8.60 3.18
CA LYS A 254 -22.34 8.96 2.10
C LYS A 254 -23.49 7.95 1.97
N LEU A 255 -23.19 6.64 1.99
CA LEU A 255 -24.20 5.58 1.90
C LEU A 255 -25.19 5.65 3.07
N ARG A 256 -24.70 5.83 4.30
CA ARG A 256 -25.54 6.00 5.50
C ARG A 256 -26.49 7.22 5.39
N HIS A 257 -26.06 8.30 4.75
CA HIS A 257 -26.93 9.45 4.47
C HIS A 257 -28.13 9.05 3.59
N TYR A 258 -27.92 8.11 2.66
CA TYR A 258 -28.98 7.54 1.82
C TYR A 258 -29.69 6.33 2.49
N ARG A 259 -29.51 6.11 3.79
CA ARG A 259 -30.08 5.00 4.58
C ARG A 259 -29.63 3.61 4.11
N ILE A 260 -28.52 3.51 3.39
CA ILE A 260 -27.88 2.26 3.01
C ILE A 260 -26.89 1.89 4.11
N GLN A 261 -27.21 0.86 4.90
CA GLN A 261 -26.45 0.44 6.08
C GLN A 261 -25.88 -0.97 5.94
N THR A 262 -26.59 -1.82 5.22
CA THR A 262 -26.23 -3.22 5.00
C THR A 262 -25.86 -3.48 3.53
N LEU A 263 -25.20 -4.61 3.27
CA LEU A 263 -24.91 -5.04 1.90
C LEU A 263 -26.20 -5.40 1.15
N GLY A 264 -27.25 -5.85 1.86
CA GLY A 264 -28.59 -6.04 1.28
C GLY A 264 -29.20 -4.71 0.83
N ASP A 265 -29.08 -3.64 1.62
CA ASP A 265 -29.52 -2.30 1.18
C ASP A 265 -28.75 -1.86 -0.05
N LEU A 266 -27.42 -2.10 -0.09
CA LEU A 266 -26.57 -1.75 -1.23
C LEU A 266 -26.95 -2.51 -2.49
N ALA A 267 -27.26 -3.81 -2.38
CA ALA A 267 -27.70 -4.65 -3.47
C ALA A 267 -29.03 -4.17 -4.08
N ASN A 268 -29.94 -3.64 -3.24
CA ASN A 268 -31.25 -3.15 -3.67
C ASN A 268 -31.30 -1.66 -4.01
N ALA A 269 -30.19 -0.92 -3.77
CA ALA A 269 -30.16 0.51 -4.01
C ALA A 269 -30.30 0.90 -5.49
N ASP A 270 -30.84 2.09 -5.74
CA ASP A 270 -30.90 2.66 -7.09
C ASP A 270 -29.48 2.91 -7.61
N ILE A 271 -29.23 2.49 -8.85
CA ILE A 271 -27.92 2.63 -9.50
C ILE A 271 -27.51 4.09 -9.69
N ALA A 272 -28.48 4.99 -9.94
CA ALA A 272 -28.20 6.42 -10.07
C ALA A 272 -27.59 7.00 -8.77
N LEU A 273 -28.14 6.61 -7.62
CA LEU A 273 -27.61 6.99 -6.31
C LEU A 273 -26.21 6.41 -6.07
N LEU A 274 -25.99 5.15 -6.46
CA LEU A 274 -24.68 4.54 -6.33
C LEU A 274 -23.61 5.20 -7.21
N HIS A 275 -24.01 5.75 -8.38
CA HIS A 275 -23.12 6.53 -9.22
C HIS A 275 -22.63 7.82 -8.54
N GLU A 276 -23.40 8.47 -7.66
CA GLU A 276 -22.95 9.62 -6.89
C GLU A 276 -21.87 9.26 -5.87
N VAL A 277 -21.87 8.02 -5.35
CA VAL A 277 -20.92 7.56 -4.34
C VAL A 277 -19.68 6.95 -4.98
N PHE A 278 -19.85 6.09 -5.98
CA PHE A 278 -18.81 5.23 -6.54
C PHE A 278 -18.40 5.59 -7.99
N GLY A 279 -19.07 6.54 -8.63
CA GLY A 279 -18.83 6.88 -10.02
C GLY A 279 -18.96 5.65 -10.93
N LYS A 280 -18.00 5.45 -11.82
CA LYS A 280 -17.97 4.33 -12.76
C LYS A 280 -18.00 2.92 -12.12
N ASN A 281 -17.69 2.83 -10.84
CA ASN A 281 -17.65 1.55 -10.12
C ASN A 281 -19.00 1.19 -9.48
N ALA A 282 -20.06 1.97 -9.68
CA ALA A 282 -21.37 1.78 -9.04
C ALA A 282 -21.94 0.38 -9.29
N GLN A 283 -21.97 -0.06 -10.56
CA GLN A 283 -22.48 -1.38 -10.92
C GLN A 283 -21.65 -2.50 -10.29
N ILE A 284 -20.31 -2.37 -10.32
CA ILE A 284 -19.41 -3.37 -9.72
C ILE A 284 -19.67 -3.52 -8.21
N MET A 285 -19.90 -2.40 -7.50
CA MET A 285 -20.17 -2.45 -6.07
C MET A 285 -21.53 -3.06 -5.75
N LYS A 286 -22.54 -2.80 -6.59
CA LYS A 286 -23.88 -3.42 -6.51
C LYS A 286 -23.80 -4.93 -6.75
N ASP A 287 -23.09 -5.36 -7.80
CA ASP A 287 -22.91 -6.77 -8.14
C ASP A 287 -22.18 -7.52 -7.01
N ARG A 288 -21.14 -6.92 -6.44
CA ARG A 288 -20.41 -7.48 -5.28
C ARG A 288 -21.30 -7.67 -4.07
N ALA A 289 -22.23 -6.76 -3.82
CA ALA A 289 -23.21 -6.88 -2.75
C ALA A 289 -24.21 -8.03 -2.96
N LEU A 290 -24.42 -8.44 -4.22
CA LEU A 290 -25.18 -9.64 -4.61
C LEU A 290 -24.32 -10.93 -4.60
N GLY A 291 -23.01 -10.81 -4.27
CA GLY A 291 -22.08 -11.93 -4.33
C GLY A 291 -21.53 -12.23 -5.72
N ILE A 292 -21.73 -11.35 -6.70
CA ILE A 292 -21.24 -11.45 -8.08
C ILE A 292 -19.93 -10.66 -8.19
N ASP A 293 -18.87 -11.28 -8.69
CA ASP A 293 -17.55 -10.63 -8.82
C ASP A 293 -16.81 -11.15 -10.06
N SER A 294 -15.76 -10.42 -10.47
CA SER A 294 -14.85 -10.84 -11.52
C SER A 294 -14.11 -12.13 -11.15
N GLU A 295 -13.60 -12.84 -12.14
CA GLU A 295 -12.83 -14.07 -11.94
C GLU A 295 -11.51 -13.81 -11.19
N VAL A 296 -10.93 -14.88 -10.66
CA VAL A 296 -9.55 -14.88 -10.16
C VAL A 296 -8.63 -14.81 -11.37
N SER A 297 -8.00 -13.65 -11.56
CA SER A 297 -7.06 -13.45 -12.65
C SER A 297 -5.66 -13.86 -12.20
N THR A 298 -4.97 -14.62 -13.05
CA THR A 298 -3.54 -14.94 -12.90
C THR A 298 -2.66 -13.90 -13.57
N GLU A 299 -3.25 -13.02 -14.37
CA GLU A 299 -2.54 -11.97 -15.07
C GLU A 299 -2.18 -10.85 -14.10
N HIS A 300 -0.92 -10.47 -14.08
CA HIS A 300 -0.47 -9.28 -13.39
C HIS A 300 -0.79 -8.06 -14.23
N GLU A 301 -1.66 -7.18 -13.74
CA GLU A 301 -1.82 -5.88 -14.37
C GLU A 301 -0.48 -5.14 -14.40
N PRO A 302 -0.11 -4.52 -15.53
CA PRO A 302 1.11 -3.72 -15.60
C PRO A 302 1.05 -2.57 -14.58
N ALA A 303 2.21 -2.19 -14.07
CA ALA A 303 2.31 -1.10 -13.11
C ALA A 303 1.82 0.22 -13.76
N LYS A 304 0.87 0.91 -13.11
CA LYS A 304 0.36 2.23 -13.58
C LYS A 304 1.25 3.39 -13.14
N SER A 305 2.00 3.21 -12.05
CA SER A 305 2.95 4.18 -11.52
C SER A 305 4.03 3.50 -10.70
N VAL A 306 5.20 4.13 -10.60
CA VAL A 306 6.27 3.77 -9.66
C VAL A 306 6.58 5.00 -8.83
N SER A 307 6.46 4.89 -7.50
CA SER A 307 6.71 6.01 -6.59
C SER A 307 7.45 5.57 -5.34
N ASN A 308 8.12 6.54 -4.71
CA ASN A 308 8.70 6.37 -3.39
C ASN A 308 8.45 7.62 -2.55
N GLU A 309 8.02 7.41 -1.30
CA GLU A 309 7.72 8.48 -0.34
C GLU A 309 8.48 8.23 0.96
N ILE A 310 8.87 9.31 1.64
CA ILE A 310 9.49 9.25 2.96
C ILE A 310 8.85 10.25 3.92
N SER A 311 8.45 9.75 5.10
CA SER A 311 8.03 10.60 6.22
C SER A 311 9.21 10.85 7.15
N PHE A 312 9.31 12.07 7.66
CA PHE A 312 10.40 12.48 8.53
C PHE A 312 10.03 12.31 10.01
N SER A 313 11.00 11.95 10.84
CA SER A 313 10.84 11.94 12.30
C SER A 313 10.67 13.35 12.84
N THR A 314 11.40 14.32 12.27
CA THR A 314 11.30 15.75 12.53
C THR A 314 10.96 16.48 11.24
N SER A 315 10.06 17.46 11.29
CA SER A 315 9.66 18.22 10.11
C SER A 315 10.82 19.08 9.58
N LEU A 316 10.96 19.14 8.25
CA LEU A 316 12.00 19.91 7.56
C LEU A 316 11.47 21.29 7.15
N THR A 317 12.35 22.31 7.23
CA THR A 317 12.10 23.68 6.82
C THR A 317 13.13 24.21 5.82
N GLU A 318 14.30 23.59 5.78
CA GLU A 318 15.40 24.05 4.96
C GLU A 318 15.31 23.48 3.55
N LYS A 319 15.34 24.37 2.53
CA LYS A 319 15.21 24.01 1.11
C LYS A 319 16.22 22.94 0.71
N ASN A 320 17.48 23.11 1.07
CA ASN A 320 18.55 22.17 0.71
C ASN A 320 18.32 20.77 1.28
N ASP A 321 17.76 20.66 2.50
CA ASP A 321 17.45 19.36 3.10
C ASP A 321 16.25 18.70 2.41
N ILE A 322 15.25 19.49 2.04
CA ILE A 322 14.06 19.01 1.32
C ILE A 322 14.47 18.52 -0.09
N GLU A 323 15.27 19.29 -0.82
CA GLU A 323 15.81 18.92 -2.14
C GLU A 323 16.65 17.63 -2.08
N ALA A 324 17.48 17.48 -1.05
CA ALA A 324 18.27 16.27 -0.83
C ALA A 324 17.37 15.02 -0.62
N ARG A 325 16.22 15.17 0.07
CA ARG A 325 15.24 14.09 0.23
C ARG A 325 14.51 13.79 -1.07
N ILE A 326 14.16 14.80 -1.84
CA ILE A 326 13.56 14.63 -3.17
C ILE A 326 14.52 13.87 -4.08
N ALA A 327 15.80 14.25 -4.12
CA ALA A 327 16.81 13.56 -4.90
C ALA A 327 16.97 12.09 -4.49
N THR A 328 16.97 11.81 -3.18
CA THR A 328 16.99 10.44 -2.66
C THR A 328 15.77 9.62 -3.12
N MET A 329 14.57 10.23 -3.11
CA MET A 329 13.36 9.54 -3.59
C MET A 329 13.40 9.32 -5.10
N ALA A 330 13.86 10.31 -5.87
CA ALA A 330 14.05 10.20 -7.31
C ALA A 330 15.02 9.05 -7.66
N HIS A 331 16.15 8.93 -6.95
CA HIS A 331 17.11 7.86 -7.14
C HIS A 331 16.48 6.47 -6.94
N LYS A 332 15.69 6.29 -5.87
CA LYS A 332 14.97 5.02 -5.63
C LYS A 332 13.96 4.70 -6.71
N VAL A 333 13.26 5.71 -7.26
CA VAL A 333 12.30 5.53 -8.35
C VAL A 333 13.03 5.18 -9.64
N GLY A 334 14.10 5.91 -10.02
CA GLY A 334 14.91 5.65 -11.22
C GLY A 334 15.47 4.23 -11.24
N ARG A 335 16.06 3.79 -10.11
CA ARG A 335 16.54 2.40 -9.99
C ARG A 335 15.43 1.37 -10.23
N ARG A 336 14.24 1.56 -9.66
CA ARG A 336 13.10 0.64 -9.87
C ARG A 336 12.61 0.61 -11.31
N LEU A 337 12.62 1.77 -12.00
CA LEU A 337 12.27 1.85 -13.42
C LEU A 337 13.26 1.07 -14.28
N ARG A 338 14.58 1.26 -14.06
CA ARG A 338 15.64 0.51 -14.76
C ARG A 338 15.55 -1.00 -14.49
N GLN A 339 15.31 -1.42 -13.24
CA GLN A 339 15.14 -2.84 -12.90
C GLN A 339 13.93 -3.48 -13.59
N LYS A 340 12.86 -2.72 -13.79
CA LYS A 340 11.63 -3.18 -14.47
C LYS A 340 11.66 -2.95 -15.97
N GLN A 341 12.68 -2.27 -16.48
CA GLN A 341 12.80 -1.87 -17.90
C GLN A 341 11.56 -1.13 -18.41
N ILE A 342 11.02 -0.21 -17.59
CA ILE A 342 9.86 0.62 -17.93
C ILE A 342 10.22 2.09 -17.88
N GLU A 343 9.62 2.86 -18.77
CA GLU A 343 9.77 4.31 -18.86
C GLU A 343 8.40 4.98 -18.80
N GLY A 344 8.35 6.16 -18.19
CA GLY A 344 7.11 6.91 -18.09
C GLY A 344 7.29 8.35 -18.57
N THR A 345 6.17 9.02 -18.74
CA THR A 345 6.15 10.40 -19.31
C THR A 345 5.71 11.44 -18.29
N THR A 346 5.21 11.05 -17.11
CA THR A 346 4.65 11.99 -16.14
C THR A 346 5.37 11.91 -14.82
N LEU A 347 6.02 13.00 -14.46
CA LEU A 347 6.72 13.19 -13.18
C LEU A 347 5.75 13.72 -12.13
N HIS A 348 5.81 13.18 -10.93
CA HIS A 348 4.97 13.56 -9.80
C HIS A 348 5.83 13.96 -8.60
N LEU A 349 5.47 15.06 -7.97
CA LEU A 349 5.98 15.48 -6.68
C LEU A 349 4.82 15.57 -5.67
N LYS A 350 5.02 15.01 -4.50
CA LYS A 350 4.06 15.05 -3.39
C LYS A 350 4.76 15.57 -2.14
N ILE A 351 4.14 16.50 -1.47
CA ILE A 351 4.55 16.95 -0.14
C ILE A 351 3.39 16.82 0.84
N ARG A 352 3.73 16.59 2.11
CA ARG A 352 2.77 16.67 3.22
C ARG A 352 3.31 17.62 4.26
N ARG A 353 2.51 18.59 4.64
CA ARG A 353 2.82 19.59 5.66
C ARG A 353 2.65 19.00 7.08
N GLU A 354 3.08 19.74 8.09
CA GLU A 354 2.95 19.33 9.48
C GLU A 354 1.49 19.21 9.94
N ASP A 355 0.59 20.03 9.41
CA ASP A 355 -0.86 19.98 9.60
C ASP A 355 -1.56 18.80 8.85
N LEU A 356 -0.77 17.91 8.24
CA LEU A 356 -1.18 16.76 7.44
C LEU A 356 -1.82 17.09 6.09
N THR A 357 -1.93 18.36 5.70
CA THR A 357 -2.38 18.72 4.36
C THR A 357 -1.39 18.23 3.30
N ILE A 358 -1.92 17.73 2.19
CA ILE A 358 -1.14 17.19 1.08
C ILE A 358 -1.25 18.16 -0.09
N ARG A 359 -0.09 18.48 -0.69
CA ARG A 359 -0.02 19.15 -1.99
C ARG A 359 0.70 18.24 -2.97
N THR A 360 0.23 18.21 -4.20
CA THR A 360 0.82 17.44 -5.30
C THR A 360 0.95 18.30 -6.53
N CYS A 361 2.03 18.10 -7.25
CA CYS A 361 2.25 18.68 -8.57
C CYS A 361 2.63 17.56 -9.53
N GLN A 362 2.23 17.67 -10.79
CA GLN A 362 2.62 16.72 -11.83
C GLN A 362 2.99 17.46 -13.10
N ARG A 363 3.97 16.93 -13.84
CA ARG A 363 4.46 17.52 -15.08
C ARG A 363 4.67 16.44 -16.13
N LYS A 364 4.04 16.57 -17.29
CA LYS A 364 4.29 15.67 -18.43
C LYS A 364 5.57 16.12 -19.12
N ILE A 365 6.53 15.22 -19.24
CA ILE A 365 7.84 15.46 -19.85
C ILE A 365 8.05 14.35 -20.89
N PRO A 366 7.97 14.67 -22.18
CA PRO A 366 8.30 13.71 -23.25
C PRO A 366 9.75 13.25 -23.09
N ASN A 367 10.00 11.98 -23.35
CA ASN A 367 11.33 11.37 -23.28
C ASN A 367 12.03 11.56 -21.92
N LEU A 368 11.25 11.44 -20.83
CA LEU A 368 11.76 11.59 -19.46
C LEU A 368 12.90 10.60 -19.15
N GLY A 369 12.82 9.38 -19.73
CA GLY A 369 13.80 8.30 -19.52
C GLY A 369 13.86 7.81 -18.09
N THR A 370 14.86 7.00 -17.80
CA THR A 370 15.10 6.42 -16.46
C THR A 370 16.27 7.05 -15.70
N ASN A 371 16.87 8.11 -16.26
CA ASN A 371 17.97 8.84 -15.63
C ASN A 371 17.42 9.92 -14.69
N GLU A 372 17.30 9.60 -13.42
CA GLU A 372 16.75 10.48 -12.40
C GLU A 372 17.53 11.78 -12.18
N LEU A 373 18.80 11.84 -12.55
CA LEU A 373 19.59 13.07 -12.44
C LEU A 373 19.07 14.16 -13.40
N THR A 374 18.44 13.76 -14.50
CA THR A 374 17.81 14.70 -15.43
C THR A 374 16.45 15.22 -14.93
N TRP A 375 15.83 14.55 -13.97
CA TRP A 375 14.55 14.97 -13.40
C TRP A 375 14.69 16.03 -12.32
N LEU A 376 15.85 16.10 -11.64
CA LEU A 376 16.07 16.94 -10.46
C LEU A 376 15.74 18.43 -10.70
N PRO A 377 16.16 19.07 -11.80
CA PRO A 377 15.78 20.46 -12.03
C PRO A 377 14.27 20.66 -12.06
N SER A 378 13.54 19.81 -12.80
CA SER A 378 12.07 19.86 -12.86
C SER A 378 11.40 19.59 -11.51
N LEU A 379 11.96 18.67 -10.69
CA LEU A 379 11.44 18.40 -9.36
C LEU A 379 11.64 19.57 -8.40
N TYR A 380 12.76 20.30 -8.53
CA TYR A 380 13.02 21.49 -7.71
C TYR A 380 12.14 22.65 -8.11
N ASP A 381 11.90 22.87 -9.41
CA ASP A 381 10.92 23.84 -9.90
C ASP A 381 9.50 23.49 -9.39
N MET A 382 9.12 22.21 -9.46
CA MET A 382 7.82 21.74 -8.92
C MET A 382 7.72 21.92 -7.40
N LEU A 383 8.82 21.83 -6.66
CA LEU A 383 8.83 22.12 -5.22
C LEU A 383 8.51 23.60 -4.98
N GLU A 384 9.11 24.52 -5.74
CA GLU A 384 8.85 25.97 -5.63
C GLU A 384 7.38 26.33 -5.93
N GLU A 385 6.70 25.55 -6.77
CA GLU A 385 5.27 25.75 -7.05
C GLU A 385 4.36 25.39 -5.86
N ILE A 386 4.73 24.38 -5.06
CA ILE A 386 3.82 23.81 -4.04
C ILE A 386 4.29 24.00 -2.60
N TRP A 387 5.51 24.48 -2.37
CA TRP A 387 6.09 24.73 -1.05
C TRP A 387 6.53 26.19 -0.92
N THR A 388 6.24 26.77 0.23
CA THR A 388 6.68 28.14 0.58
C THR A 388 7.84 28.04 1.57
N PRO A 389 8.95 28.82 1.40
CA PRO A 389 10.07 28.85 2.35
C PRO A 389 9.60 29.05 3.79
N GLY A 390 10.11 28.20 4.70
CA GLY A 390 9.73 28.20 6.11
C GLY A 390 8.51 27.31 6.47
N GLU A 391 7.75 26.82 5.48
CA GLU A 391 6.71 25.83 5.75
C GLU A 391 7.35 24.49 6.20
N LYS A 392 6.83 23.92 7.29
CA LYS A 392 7.29 22.65 7.84
C LYS A 392 6.73 21.48 7.03
N LEU A 393 7.62 20.70 6.43
CA LEU A 393 7.28 19.49 5.69
C LEU A 393 7.52 18.24 6.53
N ARG A 394 6.53 17.34 6.49
CA ARG A 394 6.54 16.06 7.17
C ARG A 394 6.85 14.88 6.25
N LEU A 395 6.62 15.03 4.94
CA LEU A 395 6.82 13.99 3.94
C LEU A 395 7.14 14.61 2.59
N VAL A 396 8.01 13.95 1.85
CA VAL A 396 8.16 14.15 0.41
C VAL A 396 8.03 12.81 -0.32
N GLY A 397 7.57 12.86 -1.57
CA GLY A 397 7.44 11.71 -2.44
C GLY A 397 7.65 12.07 -3.90
N VAL A 398 8.33 11.20 -4.63
CA VAL A 398 8.53 11.29 -6.08
C VAL A 398 7.90 10.09 -6.75
N GLY A 399 7.30 10.29 -7.91
CA GLY A 399 6.67 9.22 -8.68
C GLY A 399 6.75 9.46 -10.18
N ILE A 400 6.66 8.38 -10.93
CA ILE A 400 6.55 8.37 -12.38
C ILE A 400 5.32 7.55 -12.79
N SER A 401 4.59 8.03 -13.77
CA SER A 401 3.46 7.35 -14.40
C SER A 401 3.45 7.61 -15.92
N GLY A 402 2.41 7.11 -16.62
CA GLY A 402 2.32 7.24 -18.05
C GLY A 402 3.30 6.29 -18.73
N PHE A 403 3.19 4.99 -18.40
CA PHE A 403 4.00 3.90 -18.95
C PHE A 403 3.40 3.34 -20.25
N ASP A 404 2.35 3.96 -20.77
CA ASP A 404 1.70 3.51 -21.99
C ASP A 404 2.65 3.70 -23.16
N ASN A 405 2.96 2.59 -23.83
CA ASN A 405 3.73 2.57 -25.06
C ASN A 405 2.84 2.98 -26.27
N GLU A 406 2.03 4.01 -26.14
CA GLU A 406 1.46 4.61 -27.34
C GLU A 406 2.61 5.22 -28.13
N PRO A 407 2.80 4.85 -29.41
CA PRO A 407 3.82 5.45 -30.23
C PRO A 407 3.61 6.96 -30.20
N ILE A 408 4.59 7.68 -29.66
CA ILE A 408 4.60 9.14 -29.71
C ILE A 408 4.55 9.47 -31.20
N GLN A 409 3.47 10.12 -31.63
CA GLN A 409 3.40 10.64 -32.98
C GLN A 409 4.53 11.67 -33.12
N THR A 410 5.66 11.21 -33.62
CA THR A 410 6.79 12.09 -33.92
C THR A 410 6.34 13.10 -34.95
N SER A 411 6.46 14.37 -34.64
CA SER A 411 6.19 15.44 -35.59
C SER A 411 7.08 15.24 -36.82
N LEU A 412 6.48 15.29 -37.99
CA LEU A 412 7.21 15.22 -39.27
C LEU A 412 8.31 16.28 -39.39
N PHE A 413 8.36 17.25 -38.48
CA PHE A 413 9.28 18.38 -38.42
C PHE A 413 10.29 18.29 -37.27
N ASP A 414 10.40 17.14 -36.60
CA ASP A 414 11.40 16.95 -35.53
C ASP A 414 12.78 16.73 -36.18
N SER A 415 13.56 17.80 -36.26
CA SER A 415 14.87 17.87 -36.89
C SER A 415 15.94 16.90 -36.32
N THR A 416 15.61 16.20 -35.25
CA THR A 416 16.45 15.16 -34.63
C THR A 416 16.47 13.85 -35.41
N PHE A 417 15.49 13.59 -36.31
CA PHE A 417 15.47 12.38 -37.16
C PHE A 417 16.29 12.50 -38.43
N LEU A 418 16.64 13.72 -38.88
CA LEU A 418 17.40 13.93 -40.08
C LEU A 418 18.93 13.83 -39.91
N ALA A 419 19.42 13.60 -38.70
CA ALA A 419 20.86 13.53 -38.42
C ALA A 419 21.45 12.11 -38.46
N ASN A 420 20.65 11.06 -38.58
CA ASN A 420 21.11 9.66 -38.49
C ASN A 420 21.08 8.88 -39.83
N GLU A 421 20.72 9.50 -40.97
CA GLU A 421 20.69 8.81 -42.28
C GLU A 421 21.83 9.20 -43.26
N ASN A 422 22.82 10.00 -42.85
CA ASN A 422 23.88 10.46 -43.77
C ASN A 422 25.26 9.85 -43.50
N ASP A 423 25.39 8.70 -42.90
CA ASP A 423 26.66 7.97 -42.78
C ASP A 423 26.61 6.58 -43.43
N ALA A 424 26.08 6.50 -44.66
CA ALA A 424 26.38 5.37 -45.55
C ALA A 424 26.29 5.79 -47.05
N HIS A 425 27.42 5.74 -47.73
CA HIS A 425 27.69 5.92 -49.16
C HIS A 425 27.95 7.38 -49.64
N ASP A 426 29.05 7.77 -50.13
CA ASP A 426 29.94 7.35 -51.16
C ASP A 426 31.06 8.38 -51.38
N SER A 427 32.23 7.87 -51.63
CA SER A 427 33.39 8.56 -52.21
C SER A 427 33.17 9.01 -53.65
N HIS A 428 33.82 10.11 -54.01
CA HIS A 428 34.13 10.66 -55.30
C HIS A 428 33.28 11.82 -55.85
N THR A 429 33.80 12.98 -55.83
CA THR A 429 34.44 13.77 -56.91
C THR A 429 34.51 15.26 -56.55
N ALA A 430 35.68 15.81 -56.81
CA ALA A 430 36.01 17.21 -56.68
C ALA A 430 35.27 18.09 -57.68
N ASN A 431 34.92 19.33 -57.37
CA ASN A 431 35.46 20.55 -57.90
C ASN A 431 34.74 21.84 -57.49
N GLN A 432 35.52 22.73 -56.96
CA GLN A 432 35.52 24.19 -57.07
C GLN A 432 34.19 24.96 -57.31
N LEU A 433 33.90 25.90 -56.39
CA LEU A 433 33.96 27.36 -56.69
C LEU A 433 33.53 28.20 -55.44
N SER A 434 34.49 28.99 -55.05
CA SER A 434 34.48 30.34 -54.47
C SER A 434 33.27 30.88 -53.62
N GLY A 435 33.61 31.27 -52.42
CA GLY A 435 33.31 32.62 -51.93
C GLY A 435 32.03 32.83 -51.11
N SER A 436 32.11 32.76 -49.79
CA SER A 436 31.69 33.85 -48.91
C SER A 436 31.85 33.43 -47.44
N LYS A 437 32.69 34.13 -46.70
CA LYS A 437 32.85 34.02 -45.27
C LYS A 437 31.58 34.50 -44.58
N ARG A 438 30.88 33.62 -43.87
CA ARG A 438 30.04 33.98 -42.73
C ARG A 438 30.42 33.14 -41.53
N ASN A 439 30.97 33.79 -40.52
CA ASN A 439 31.20 33.27 -39.18
C ASN A 439 29.89 32.76 -38.58
N ASN A 440 29.77 31.45 -38.42
CA ASN A 440 28.79 30.83 -37.53
C ASN A 440 29.51 29.76 -36.67
N ASN A 441 30.32 30.23 -35.71
CA ASN A 441 30.82 29.39 -34.63
C ASN A 441 30.00 29.71 -33.40
N ALA A 442 28.95 28.95 -33.12
CA ALA A 442 28.45 28.55 -31.81
C ALA A 442 27.00 28.03 -31.86
N PRO A 443 26.72 26.80 -32.14
CA PRO A 443 25.93 25.94 -31.26
C PRO A 443 26.40 24.48 -31.16
N VAL A 444 27.28 24.01 -32.09
CA VAL A 444 27.62 22.58 -32.15
C VAL A 444 28.43 22.06 -30.98
N GLN A 445 29.25 22.90 -30.33
CA GLN A 445 30.04 22.47 -29.14
C GLN A 445 29.21 22.30 -27.86
N LYS A 446 28.10 23.02 -27.71
CA LYS A 446 27.25 22.89 -26.53
C LYS A 446 26.41 21.59 -26.54
N THR A 447 25.96 21.12 -27.69
CA THR A 447 25.20 19.88 -27.87
C THR A 447 26.04 18.65 -27.59
N SER A 448 27.28 18.59 -28.06
CA SER A 448 28.18 17.44 -27.84
C SER A 448 28.55 17.29 -26.36
N ALA A 449 28.81 18.36 -25.65
CA ALA A 449 29.11 18.33 -24.21
C ALA A 449 27.93 17.87 -23.38
N LEU A 450 26.69 18.25 -23.74
CA LEU A 450 25.47 17.81 -23.04
C LEU A 450 25.18 16.32 -23.26
N VAL A 451 25.39 15.83 -24.48
CA VAL A 451 25.23 14.39 -24.81
C VAL A 451 26.26 13.55 -24.05
N HIS A 452 27.53 13.93 -24.06
CA HIS A 452 28.58 13.23 -23.31
C HIS A 452 28.31 13.24 -21.79
N HIS A 453 27.71 14.31 -21.25
CA HIS A 453 27.36 14.39 -19.83
C HIS A 453 26.17 13.46 -19.50
N ALA A 454 25.19 13.36 -20.39
CA ALA A 454 24.06 12.45 -20.23
C ALA A 454 24.48 10.98 -20.27
N GLU A 455 25.33 10.59 -21.25
CA GLU A 455 25.88 9.24 -21.35
C GLU A 455 26.74 8.86 -20.14
N ARG A 456 27.57 9.78 -19.64
CA ARG A 456 28.38 9.57 -18.45
C ARG A 456 27.51 9.33 -17.22
N ASN A 457 26.43 10.09 -17.06
CA ASN A 457 25.49 9.93 -15.96
C ASN A 457 24.78 8.56 -16.04
N THR A 458 24.38 8.13 -17.23
CA THR A 458 23.74 6.81 -17.42
C THR A 458 24.68 5.68 -17.00
N LYS A 459 25.93 5.69 -17.47
CA LYS A 459 26.94 4.70 -17.06
C LYS A 459 27.23 4.70 -15.56
N LEU A 460 27.20 5.87 -14.93
CA LEU A 460 27.36 6.00 -13.48
C LEU A 460 26.20 5.33 -12.73
N LEU A 461 24.96 5.55 -13.18
CA LEU A 461 23.77 4.95 -12.58
C LEU A 461 23.75 3.43 -12.76
N GLU A 462 24.10 2.93 -13.95
CA GLU A 462 24.22 1.49 -14.21
C GLU A 462 25.27 0.83 -13.31
N ALA A 463 26.45 1.46 -13.17
CA ALA A 463 27.49 0.97 -12.27
C ALA A 463 27.01 0.95 -10.81
N ASN A 464 26.31 2.01 -10.37
CA ASN A 464 25.73 2.06 -9.03
C ASN A 464 24.67 0.98 -8.83
N ASP A 465 23.81 0.72 -9.82
CA ASP A 465 22.80 -0.34 -9.76
C ASP A 465 23.41 -1.74 -9.68
N LEU A 466 24.52 -1.99 -10.42
CA LEU A 466 25.26 -3.25 -10.34
C LEU A 466 25.89 -3.46 -8.95
N ILE A 467 26.48 -2.40 -8.37
CA ILE A 467 27.04 -2.45 -7.03
C ILE A 467 25.93 -2.70 -6.00
N ALA A 468 24.80 -1.99 -6.13
CA ALA A 468 23.66 -2.16 -5.23
C ALA A 468 23.06 -3.58 -5.31
N LYS A 469 23.00 -4.18 -6.51
CA LYS A 469 22.55 -5.55 -6.69
C LYS A 469 23.47 -6.57 -5.99
N ARG A 470 24.79 -6.31 -5.97
CA ARG A 470 25.78 -7.25 -5.42
C ARG A 470 26.01 -7.06 -3.92
N PHE A 471 26.00 -5.82 -3.44
CA PHE A 471 26.43 -5.44 -2.08
C PHE A 471 25.32 -4.77 -1.26
N GLY A 472 24.12 -4.61 -1.81
CA GLY A 472 23.00 -3.93 -1.17
C GLY A 472 22.87 -2.45 -1.56
N GLU A 473 21.65 -1.89 -1.43
CA GLU A 473 21.32 -0.52 -1.86
C GLU A 473 22.12 0.58 -1.17
N ASN A 474 22.74 0.30 -0.02
CA ASN A 474 23.49 1.24 0.78
C ASN A 474 25.01 1.19 0.55
N ALA A 475 25.49 0.33 -0.34
CA ALA A 475 26.93 0.15 -0.57
C ALA A 475 27.58 1.38 -1.20
N VAL A 476 26.87 2.09 -2.07
CA VAL A 476 27.28 3.37 -2.67
C VAL A 476 26.15 4.37 -2.49
N ARG A 477 26.47 5.60 -2.10
CA ARG A 477 25.52 6.68 -1.90
C ARG A 477 25.99 7.96 -2.57
N PHE A 478 25.06 8.73 -3.06
CA PHE A 478 25.36 10.09 -3.50
C PHE A 478 25.58 10.99 -2.29
N GLY A 479 26.40 12.05 -2.46
CA GLY A 479 26.74 12.96 -1.35
C GLY A 479 25.53 13.58 -0.64
N TYR A 480 24.43 13.85 -1.36
CA TYR A 480 23.19 14.36 -0.78
C TYR A 480 22.46 13.32 0.08
N GLU A 481 22.69 12.02 -0.12
CA GLU A 481 22.08 10.96 0.68
C GLU A 481 22.71 10.80 2.06
N LEU A 482 23.97 11.23 2.23
CA LEU A 482 24.70 11.08 3.49
C LEU A 482 24.05 11.86 4.65
N LYS A 483 23.50 13.03 4.37
CA LYS A 483 22.78 13.85 5.36
C LYS A 483 21.40 13.30 5.72
N THR A 484 20.83 12.42 4.89
CA THR A 484 19.43 12.04 4.95
C THR A 484 19.15 10.72 5.66
N TYR A 485 20.19 9.94 5.98
CA TYR A 485 20.06 8.54 6.42
C TYR A 485 19.54 8.35 7.84
N ALA A 486 19.81 9.26 8.75
CA ALA A 486 19.53 9.08 10.18
C ALA A 486 18.09 9.46 10.61
N ASP A 487 17.32 10.12 9.74
CA ASP A 487 16.08 10.80 10.13
C ASP A 487 14.83 10.16 9.49
N THR A 488 14.67 8.85 9.67
CA THR A 488 13.46 8.14 9.25
C THR A 488 12.59 7.76 10.43
N THR A 489 11.28 7.58 10.20
CA THR A 489 10.32 7.15 11.23
C THR A 489 10.53 5.70 11.71
N GLY A 490 11.59 5.04 11.24
CA GLY A 490 12.01 3.70 11.69
C GLY A 490 11.30 2.54 10.97
N SER A 491 10.08 2.72 10.45
CA SER A 491 9.36 1.66 9.72
C SER A 491 9.91 1.37 8.32
N SER A 492 10.77 2.26 7.81
CA SER A 492 11.47 2.10 6.51
C SER A 492 12.98 1.90 6.66
N ALA A 493 13.49 1.86 7.89
CA ALA A 493 14.87 1.46 8.17
C ALA A 493 14.96 -0.05 7.98
N LYS A 494 14.99 -0.48 6.72
CA LYS A 494 15.28 -1.87 6.38
C LYS A 494 16.70 -2.16 6.84
N ASN A 495 16.89 -3.28 7.52
CA ASN A 495 18.21 -3.80 7.81
C ASN A 495 18.98 -4.04 6.52
N THR A 496 20.31 -4.00 6.55
CA THR A 496 21.17 -4.30 5.39
C THR A 496 20.86 -5.65 4.75
N GLU A 497 20.32 -6.59 5.50
CA GLU A 497 19.87 -7.90 5.04
C GLU A 497 18.61 -7.85 4.18
N ASP A 498 17.73 -6.85 4.38
CA ASP A 498 16.51 -6.67 3.59
C ASP A 498 16.76 -6.23 2.14
N TYR A 499 18.01 -5.89 1.80
CA TYR A 499 18.41 -5.39 0.48
C TYR A 499 19.18 -6.41 -0.35
N LYS A 500 19.52 -7.59 0.21
CA LYS A 500 20.35 -8.60 -0.48
C LYS A 500 19.65 -9.38 -1.58
N ASP A 501 18.31 -9.31 -1.69
CA ASP A 501 17.53 -10.17 -2.58
C ASP A 501 16.54 -9.41 -3.48
N TYR A 502 17.05 -8.43 -4.23
CA TYR A 502 16.33 -7.85 -5.37
C TYR A 502 17.13 -7.99 -6.65
#